data_5a648c16c23ffb1cce7340782fea4bf4
#
_entry.id   5a648c16c23ffb1cce7340782fea4bf4
#
_cell.length_a   1.000
_cell.length_b   1.000
_cell.length_c   1.000
_cell.angle_alpha   90.00
_cell.angle_beta   90.00
_cell.angle_gamma   90.00
#
_symmetry.space_group_name_H-M   'P 1'
#
loop_
_entity.id
_entity.type
_entity.pdbx_description
1 polymer ?
#
loop_
_entity_poly.entity_id
_entity_poly.type
_entity_poly.pdbx_seq_one_letter_code
_entity_poly.pdbx_strand_id
1 'polypeptide(L)'
;MYRKIYQILEETGKVKTAMVLNGNHKGEKCLIKENHCLSSDENTADFWKKYEADLAERQETKVVHMGDVDFFVEIYVKNPQLIIFGGGHVSQPVAKIGKMLGFHVTVMDDREDFVTSERFPDADRLIKGSYDKLSDKIPAYENAYYVIVTRGHLGDSACARQILRRPYTYLGMIGSKNKVKLTREKLLGEGFSEEQLNSIHAPIGLPIGGHMPAEIAVSIAAEIVQEKNRYDVSYIDGAVENAVRKKENGIMITIISKSGSSPRGTGSKMFIDKDGNSYGSIGGGNVEFQALKYAPEAQHGEIRKYNLSNQGGANLGMICGGEVEVLYELL
;
A
#
# COMPACT_ATOMS: atom_id res chain seq x y z
N MET A 1 3.41 8.40 -18.68
CA MET A 1 3.90 7.84 -17.41
C MET A 1 2.82 7.05 -16.66
N TYR A 2 1.67 7.63 -16.29
CA TYR A 2 0.62 6.98 -15.46
C TYR A 2 0.07 5.66 -16.02
N ARG A 3 -0.12 5.52 -17.35
CA ARG A 3 -0.54 4.25 -17.95
C ARG A 3 0.44 3.10 -17.63
N LYS A 4 1.75 3.39 -17.68
CA LYS A 4 2.79 2.42 -17.34
C LYS A 4 2.79 2.07 -15.84
N ILE A 5 2.55 3.07 -14.96
CA ILE A 5 2.36 2.87 -13.51
C ILE A 5 1.21 1.89 -13.27
N TYR A 6 0.04 2.14 -13.88
CA TYR A 6 -1.15 1.29 -13.68
C TYR A 6 -0.97 -0.12 -14.24
N GLN A 7 -0.26 -0.28 -15.37
CA GLN A 7 0.06 -1.61 -15.90
C GLN A 7 0.94 -2.41 -14.92
N ILE A 8 2.03 -1.81 -14.42
CA ILE A 8 2.91 -2.48 -13.45
C ILE A 8 2.15 -2.82 -12.16
N LEU A 9 1.27 -1.92 -11.69
CA LEU A 9 0.45 -2.17 -10.51
C LEU A 9 -0.49 -3.37 -10.65
N GLU A 10 -0.99 -3.64 -11.85
CA GLU A 10 -1.79 -4.84 -12.11
C GLU A 10 -0.95 -6.12 -12.01
N GLU A 11 0.30 -6.06 -12.42
CA GLU A 11 1.22 -7.20 -12.42
C GLU A 11 1.81 -7.47 -11.02
N THR A 12 2.23 -6.42 -10.31
CA THR A 12 3.05 -6.55 -9.08
C THR A 12 2.32 -6.11 -7.81
N GLY A 13 1.23 -5.33 -7.93
CA GLY A 13 0.51 -4.73 -6.82
C GLY A 13 1.18 -3.52 -6.19
N LYS A 14 2.44 -3.19 -6.57
CA LYS A 14 3.21 -2.07 -6.04
C LYS A 14 4.14 -1.49 -7.11
N VAL A 15 4.30 -0.17 -7.12
CA VAL A 15 5.27 0.50 -7.98
C VAL A 15 5.81 1.75 -7.29
N LYS A 16 7.07 2.06 -7.49
CA LYS A 16 7.73 3.24 -6.96
C LYS A 16 8.08 4.21 -8.09
N THR A 17 7.87 5.50 -7.84
CA THR A 17 8.31 6.57 -8.74
C THR A 17 9.06 7.65 -7.96
N ALA A 18 9.83 8.45 -8.67
CA ALA A 18 10.37 9.70 -8.15
C ALA A 18 10.11 10.83 -9.15
N MET A 19 9.74 12.01 -8.67
CA MET A 19 9.56 13.23 -9.46
C MET A 19 10.44 14.32 -8.90
N VAL A 20 11.14 15.03 -9.78
CA VAL A 20 11.99 16.18 -9.42
C VAL A 20 11.11 17.40 -9.14
N LEU A 21 11.32 18.05 -7.99
CA LEU A 21 10.50 19.18 -7.54
C LEU A 21 11.14 20.54 -7.77
N ASN A 22 12.46 20.61 -8.00
CA ASN A 22 13.20 21.86 -8.17
C ASN A 22 14.33 21.72 -9.20
N GLY A 23 15.02 22.83 -9.51
CA GLY A 23 16.16 22.85 -10.44
C GLY A 23 15.79 22.64 -11.91
N ASN A 24 16.81 22.30 -12.72
CA ASN A 24 16.70 22.23 -14.19
C ASN A 24 15.85 21.03 -14.68
N HIS A 25 15.71 20.01 -13.85
CA HIS A 25 14.94 18.80 -14.16
C HIS A 25 13.55 18.79 -13.49
N LYS A 26 13.09 19.95 -13.00
CA LYS A 26 11.80 20.09 -12.34
C LYS A 26 10.66 19.56 -13.22
N GLY A 27 9.80 18.69 -12.63
CA GLY A 27 8.69 18.06 -13.32
C GLY A 27 9.03 16.72 -13.97
N GLU A 28 10.30 16.38 -14.12
CA GLU A 28 10.69 15.06 -14.63
C GLU A 28 10.35 13.95 -13.62
N LYS A 29 9.86 12.81 -14.13
CA LYS A 29 9.45 11.65 -13.33
C LYS A 29 10.07 10.37 -13.88
N CYS A 30 10.59 9.52 -12.99
CA CYS A 30 11.03 8.17 -13.32
C CYS A 30 10.21 7.09 -12.60
N LEU A 31 10.21 5.89 -13.19
CA LEU A 31 9.82 4.64 -12.54
C LEU A 31 11.05 4.00 -11.91
N ILE A 32 10.92 3.51 -10.68
CA ILE A 32 12.00 2.79 -10.01
C ILE A 32 11.67 1.30 -10.03
N LYS A 33 12.50 0.53 -10.72
CA LYS A 33 12.37 -0.93 -10.84
C LYS A 33 13.74 -1.57 -10.60
N GLU A 34 13.80 -2.58 -9.74
CA GLU A 34 15.03 -3.34 -9.44
C GLU A 34 16.24 -2.43 -9.17
N ASN A 35 16.03 -1.36 -8.38
CA ASN A 35 17.01 -0.34 -8.03
C ASN A 35 17.47 0.58 -9.19
N HIS A 36 16.82 0.55 -10.34
CA HIS A 36 17.11 1.44 -11.47
C HIS A 36 15.99 2.43 -11.71
N CYS A 37 16.36 3.68 -12.04
CA CYS A 37 15.45 4.73 -12.46
C CYS A 37 15.20 4.66 -13.96
N LEU A 38 13.98 4.33 -14.37
CA LEU A 38 13.56 4.30 -15.76
C LEU A 38 12.83 5.61 -16.10
N SER A 39 13.56 6.56 -16.71
CA SER A 39 12.98 7.80 -17.24
C SER A 39 12.30 7.57 -18.60
N SER A 40 11.36 8.45 -18.93
CA SER A 40 10.80 8.53 -20.29
C SER A 40 11.69 9.30 -21.26
N ASP A 41 12.66 10.09 -20.77
CA ASP A 41 13.63 10.84 -21.57
C ASP A 41 15.04 10.24 -21.36
N GLU A 42 15.61 9.70 -22.45
CA GLU A 42 16.94 9.10 -22.44
C GLU A 42 18.05 10.12 -22.13
N ASN A 43 17.85 11.41 -22.41
CA ASN A 43 18.83 12.46 -22.12
C ASN A 43 19.01 12.71 -20.61
N THR A 44 18.11 12.22 -19.78
CA THR A 44 18.17 12.37 -18.32
C THR A 44 18.68 11.15 -17.58
N ALA A 45 19.13 10.13 -18.30
CA ALA A 45 19.60 8.86 -17.72
C ALA A 45 20.75 9.07 -16.72
N ASP A 46 21.76 9.88 -17.08
CA ASP A 46 22.91 10.15 -16.19
C ASP A 46 22.50 10.93 -14.93
N PHE A 47 21.53 11.82 -15.05
CA PHE A 47 20.96 12.52 -13.90
C PHE A 47 20.33 11.52 -12.92
N TRP A 48 19.45 10.65 -13.41
CA TRP A 48 18.75 9.68 -12.57
C TRP A 48 19.69 8.64 -11.96
N LYS A 49 20.71 8.20 -12.69
CA LYS A 49 21.72 7.24 -12.22
C LYS A 49 22.43 7.69 -10.96
N LYS A 50 22.63 8.99 -10.78
CA LYS A 50 23.27 9.60 -9.60
C LYS A 50 22.46 9.34 -8.32
N TYR A 51 21.13 9.23 -8.42
CA TYR A 51 20.22 9.17 -7.27
C TYR A 51 19.50 7.82 -7.13
N GLU A 52 19.63 6.91 -8.11
CA GLU A 52 18.80 5.69 -8.18
C GLU A 52 18.95 4.79 -6.95
N ALA A 53 20.14 4.62 -6.40
CA ALA A 53 20.37 3.79 -5.22
C ALA A 53 19.64 4.33 -3.99
N ASP A 54 19.81 5.62 -3.70
CA ASP A 54 19.17 6.27 -2.55
C ASP A 54 17.64 6.32 -2.70
N LEU A 55 17.13 6.55 -3.92
CA LEU A 55 15.70 6.57 -4.20
C LEU A 55 15.07 5.17 -4.09
N ALA A 56 15.81 4.13 -4.50
CA ALA A 56 15.35 2.75 -4.42
C ALA A 56 15.17 2.26 -2.96
N GLU A 57 15.99 2.74 -2.03
CA GLU A 57 15.91 2.38 -0.61
C GLU A 57 14.70 2.99 0.12
N ARG A 58 14.05 4.01 -0.46
CA ARG A 58 12.92 4.68 0.21
C ARG A 58 11.71 3.75 0.31
N GLN A 59 11.08 3.73 1.50
CA GLN A 59 9.96 2.83 1.82
C GLN A 59 8.64 3.56 2.03
N GLU A 60 8.61 4.88 1.92
CA GLU A 60 7.42 5.70 2.15
C GLU A 60 7.25 6.80 1.10
N THR A 61 6.00 7.20 0.88
CA THR A 61 5.64 8.33 0.01
C THR A 61 5.94 9.63 0.74
N LYS A 62 6.96 10.37 0.28
CA LYS A 62 7.34 11.66 0.87
C LYS A 62 8.23 12.49 -0.05
N VAL A 63 8.40 13.75 0.31
CA VAL A 63 9.47 14.60 -0.23
C VAL A 63 10.80 14.21 0.42
N VAL A 64 11.84 14.05 -0.40
CA VAL A 64 13.22 13.78 0.04
C VAL A 64 14.18 14.80 -0.55
N HIS A 65 15.10 15.28 0.29
CA HIS A 65 16.13 16.24 -0.10
C HIS A 65 17.45 15.49 -0.32
N MET A 66 18.07 15.66 -1.51
CA MET A 66 19.34 15.01 -1.88
C MET A 66 20.28 16.04 -2.49
N GLY A 67 21.12 16.67 -1.64
CA GLY A 67 21.93 17.82 -2.04
C GLY A 67 21.02 19.00 -2.40
N ASP A 68 21.17 19.53 -3.62
CA ASP A 68 20.39 20.68 -4.11
C ASP A 68 19.10 20.27 -4.84
N VAL A 69 18.78 18.95 -4.87
CA VAL A 69 17.61 18.43 -5.60
C VAL A 69 16.61 17.85 -4.62
N ASP A 70 15.36 18.25 -4.77
CA ASP A 70 14.21 17.72 -4.05
C ASP A 70 13.44 16.76 -4.93
N PHE A 71 13.09 15.61 -4.36
CA PHE A 71 12.31 14.59 -5.04
C PHE A 71 11.01 14.32 -4.26
N PHE A 72 9.91 14.15 -4.98
CA PHE A 72 8.74 13.49 -4.43
C PHE A 72 8.83 12.01 -4.79
N VAL A 73 9.20 11.19 -3.81
CA VAL A 73 9.17 9.73 -3.94
C VAL A 73 7.76 9.28 -3.65
N GLU A 74 7.20 8.49 -4.53
CA GLU A 74 5.84 8.00 -4.38
C GLU A 74 5.77 6.49 -4.57
N ILE A 75 5.17 5.81 -3.58
CA ILE A 75 4.96 4.38 -3.58
C ILE A 75 3.47 4.12 -3.80
N TYR A 76 3.12 3.70 -5.00
CA TYR A 76 1.76 3.31 -5.34
C TYR A 76 1.50 1.87 -4.91
N VAL A 77 0.32 1.65 -4.33
CA VAL A 77 -0.18 0.33 -3.95
C VAL A 77 -1.60 0.17 -4.49
N LYS A 78 -1.89 -0.99 -5.07
CA LYS A 78 -3.22 -1.33 -5.56
C LYS A 78 -3.64 -2.67 -4.98
N ASN A 79 -4.91 -2.75 -4.52
CA ASN A 79 -5.55 -3.98 -4.08
C ASN A 79 -4.65 -4.83 -3.17
N PRO A 80 -4.34 -4.38 -1.93
CA PRO A 80 -3.50 -5.15 -1.03
C PRO A 80 -4.08 -6.57 -0.85
N GLN A 81 -3.22 -7.58 -0.93
CA GLN A 81 -3.61 -8.99 -0.91
C GLN A 81 -3.57 -9.53 0.50
N LEU A 82 -4.71 -9.94 1.05
CA LEU A 82 -4.78 -10.68 2.31
C LEU A 82 -4.93 -12.17 2.00
N ILE A 83 -3.90 -12.94 2.28
CA ILE A 83 -3.88 -14.38 2.03
C ILE A 83 -3.90 -15.11 3.37
N ILE A 84 -4.97 -15.85 3.62
CA ILE A 84 -5.23 -16.56 4.87
C ILE A 84 -5.02 -18.05 4.65
N PHE A 85 -4.08 -18.65 5.38
CA PHE A 85 -3.83 -20.09 5.38
C PHE A 85 -4.53 -20.73 6.57
N GLY A 86 -5.50 -21.57 6.28
CA GLY A 86 -6.42 -22.22 7.22
C GLY A 86 -7.82 -21.64 7.13
N GLY A 87 -8.83 -22.51 6.92
CA GLY A 87 -10.26 -22.16 6.81
C GLY A 87 -11.03 -22.32 8.14
N GLY A 88 -10.33 -22.22 9.29
CA GLY A 88 -10.91 -22.43 10.63
C GLY A 88 -11.80 -21.28 11.12
N HIS A 89 -12.18 -21.34 12.39
CA HIS A 89 -13.10 -20.36 13.00
C HIS A 89 -12.52 -18.94 13.09
N VAL A 90 -11.20 -18.80 13.26
CA VAL A 90 -10.53 -17.49 13.29
C VAL A 90 -10.48 -16.86 11.91
N SER A 91 -10.32 -17.68 10.87
CA SER A 91 -10.17 -17.21 9.48
C SER A 91 -11.42 -16.52 8.95
N GLN A 92 -12.62 -16.97 9.35
CA GLN A 92 -13.88 -16.39 8.87
C GLN A 92 -14.03 -14.91 9.25
N PRO A 93 -13.93 -14.52 10.53
CA PRO A 93 -13.99 -13.12 10.88
C PRO A 93 -12.77 -12.33 10.38
N VAL A 94 -11.57 -12.92 10.27
CA VAL A 94 -10.41 -12.24 9.64
C VAL A 94 -10.70 -11.91 8.18
N ALA A 95 -11.25 -12.85 7.41
CA ALA A 95 -11.62 -12.62 6.00
C ALA A 95 -12.65 -11.52 5.86
N LYS A 96 -13.71 -11.53 6.69
CA LYS A 96 -14.76 -10.51 6.69
C LYS A 96 -14.23 -9.11 7.00
N ILE A 97 -13.38 -8.98 8.04
CA ILE A 97 -12.76 -7.70 8.39
C ILE A 97 -11.79 -7.28 7.28
N GLY A 98 -11.01 -8.20 6.70
CA GLY A 98 -10.13 -7.92 5.57
C GLY A 98 -10.86 -7.31 4.38
N LYS A 99 -12.04 -7.83 4.02
CA LYS A 99 -12.88 -7.22 2.96
C LYS A 99 -13.34 -5.82 3.34
N MET A 100 -13.80 -5.61 4.56
CA MET A 100 -14.20 -4.29 5.05
C MET A 100 -13.04 -3.28 5.00
N LEU A 101 -11.79 -3.75 5.21
CA LEU A 101 -10.57 -2.92 5.12
C LEU A 101 -10.06 -2.72 3.67
N GLY A 102 -10.77 -3.24 2.67
CA GLY A 102 -10.44 -3.05 1.25
C GLY A 102 -9.37 -4.00 0.70
N PHE A 103 -9.11 -5.13 1.37
CA PHE A 103 -8.22 -6.17 0.85
C PHE A 103 -8.90 -7.04 -0.22
N HIS A 104 -8.09 -7.51 -1.17
CA HIS A 104 -8.44 -8.69 -1.96
C HIS A 104 -8.13 -9.92 -1.11
N VAL A 105 -9.18 -10.65 -0.73
CA VAL A 105 -9.07 -11.75 0.26
C VAL A 105 -9.02 -13.11 -0.43
N THR A 106 -7.95 -13.85 -0.18
CA THR A 106 -7.79 -15.24 -0.58
C THR A 106 -7.74 -16.13 0.67
N VAL A 107 -8.52 -17.20 0.71
CA VAL A 107 -8.46 -18.22 1.78
C VAL A 107 -8.02 -19.55 1.18
N MET A 108 -7.05 -20.21 1.82
CA MET A 108 -6.53 -21.50 1.41
C MET A 108 -6.55 -22.48 2.58
N ASP A 109 -7.07 -23.69 2.35
CA ASP A 109 -6.99 -24.85 3.28
C ASP A 109 -6.76 -26.14 2.49
N ASP A 110 -6.18 -27.14 3.13
CA ASP A 110 -5.96 -28.47 2.54
C ASP A 110 -7.24 -29.33 2.54
N ARG A 111 -8.27 -28.91 3.27
CA ARG A 111 -9.58 -29.56 3.36
C ARG A 111 -10.63 -28.80 2.56
N GLU A 112 -11.35 -29.50 1.70
CA GLU A 112 -12.37 -28.93 0.82
C GLU A 112 -13.51 -28.26 1.58
N ASP A 113 -14.03 -28.91 2.61
CA ASP A 113 -15.15 -28.43 3.44
C ASP A 113 -14.81 -27.14 4.23
N PHE A 114 -13.55 -26.72 4.24
CA PHE A 114 -13.08 -25.54 4.94
C PHE A 114 -12.85 -24.32 4.02
N VAL A 115 -13.00 -24.47 2.70
CA VAL A 115 -12.86 -23.42 1.70
C VAL A 115 -14.08 -23.33 0.80
N THR A 116 -15.24 -23.16 1.41
CA THR A 116 -16.53 -23.06 0.71
C THR A 116 -17.08 -21.63 0.73
N SER A 117 -17.92 -21.28 -0.24
CA SER A 117 -18.58 -19.97 -0.33
C SER A 117 -19.52 -19.69 0.84
N GLU A 118 -20.12 -20.75 1.43
CA GLU A 118 -20.96 -20.61 2.62
C GLU A 118 -20.16 -20.17 3.83
N ARG A 119 -18.91 -20.64 3.97
CA ARG A 119 -18.01 -20.27 5.07
C ARG A 119 -17.36 -18.91 4.86
N PHE A 120 -17.09 -18.55 3.61
CA PHE A 120 -16.38 -17.31 3.23
C PHE A 120 -17.12 -16.57 2.09
N PRO A 121 -18.33 -16.06 2.34
CA PRO A 121 -19.15 -15.43 1.29
C PRO A 121 -18.52 -14.16 0.71
N ASP A 122 -17.65 -13.50 1.47
CA ASP A 122 -17.02 -12.24 1.09
C ASP A 122 -15.60 -12.42 0.51
N ALA A 123 -15.05 -13.64 0.48
CA ALA A 123 -13.72 -13.88 -0.06
C ALA A 123 -13.71 -13.80 -1.58
N ASP A 124 -12.67 -13.17 -2.15
CA ASP A 124 -12.50 -13.05 -3.61
C ASP A 124 -12.02 -14.36 -4.23
N ARG A 125 -11.28 -15.15 -3.46
CA ARG A 125 -10.72 -16.41 -3.94
C ARG A 125 -10.66 -17.47 -2.84
N LEU A 126 -11.12 -18.67 -3.16
CA LEU A 126 -11.06 -19.85 -2.30
C LEU A 126 -10.18 -20.90 -2.97
N ILE A 127 -9.23 -21.46 -2.23
CA ILE A 127 -8.24 -22.39 -2.76
C ILE A 127 -8.18 -23.64 -1.88
N LYS A 128 -8.52 -24.80 -2.44
CA LYS A 128 -8.13 -26.09 -1.88
C LYS A 128 -6.72 -26.43 -2.33
N GLY A 129 -5.82 -26.73 -1.42
CA GLY A 129 -4.46 -27.13 -1.76
C GLY A 129 -3.56 -27.42 -0.58
N SER A 130 -2.47 -28.15 -0.86
CA SER A 130 -1.43 -28.42 0.12
C SER A 130 -0.61 -27.18 0.43
N TYR A 131 -0.28 -26.98 1.69
CA TYR A 131 0.59 -25.89 2.14
C TYR A 131 2.06 -26.04 1.72
N ASP A 132 2.45 -27.18 1.15
CA ASP A 132 3.82 -27.40 0.66
C ASP A 132 4.07 -26.84 -0.75
N LYS A 133 3.03 -26.42 -1.47
CA LYS A 133 3.09 -25.95 -2.86
C LYS A 133 2.32 -24.64 -3.07
N LEU A 134 2.69 -23.60 -2.32
CA LEU A 134 1.99 -22.31 -2.40
C LEU A 134 2.23 -21.60 -3.73
N SER A 135 3.45 -21.69 -4.29
CA SER A 135 3.82 -21.06 -5.55
C SER A 135 2.97 -21.48 -6.74
N ASP A 136 2.46 -22.71 -6.73
CA ASP A 136 1.63 -23.24 -7.81
C ASP A 136 0.24 -22.60 -7.86
N LYS A 137 -0.20 -22.00 -6.75
CA LYS A 137 -1.57 -21.53 -6.58
C LYS A 137 -1.69 -20.05 -6.23
N ILE A 138 -0.65 -19.47 -5.63
CA ILE A 138 -0.65 -18.10 -5.14
C ILE A 138 0.54 -17.37 -5.74
N PRO A 139 0.29 -16.38 -6.64
CA PRO A 139 1.35 -15.53 -7.16
C PRO A 139 2.11 -14.80 -6.04
N ALA A 140 3.34 -14.39 -6.32
CA ALA A 140 4.11 -13.54 -5.42
C ALA A 140 3.66 -12.08 -5.62
N TYR A 141 3.12 -11.48 -4.55
CA TYR A 141 2.72 -10.07 -4.54
C TYR A 141 3.59 -9.30 -3.55
N GLU A 142 4.12 -8.16 -3.96
CA GLU A 142 4.90 -7.29 -3.07
C GLU A 142 4.05 -6.66 -1.96
N ASN A 143 2.74 -6.51 -2.20
CA ASN A 143 1.76 -5.98 -1.27
C ASN A 143 0.94 -7.07 -0.55
N ALA A 144 1.53 -8.26 -0.39
CA ALA A 144 0.88 -9.38 0.29
C ALA A 144 0.95 -9.26 1.82
N TYR A 145 -0.18 -9.60 2.45
CA TYR A 145 -0.34 -9.75 3.90
C TYR A 145 -0.73 -11.20 4.15
N TYR A 146 0.18 -11.96 4.73
CA TYR A 146 -0.02 -13.38 4.98
C TYR A 146 -0.45 -13.64 6.43
N VAL A 147 -1.53 -14.38 6.61
CA VAL A 147 -2.08 -14.79 7.90
C VAL A 147 -2.05 -16.31 7.96
N ILE A 148 -1.18 -16.88 8.80
CA ILE A 148 -1.05 -18.31 9.01
C ILE A 148 -1.85 -18.68 10.26
N VAL A 149 -2.99 -19.37 10.07
CA VAL A 149 -3.90 -19.84 11.11
C VAL A 149 -4.32 -21.30 10.85
N THR A 150 -3.34 -22.10 10.40
CA THR A 150 -3.60 -23.50 10.02
C THR A 150 -3.85 -24.40 11.24
N ARG A 151 -4.37 -25.58 10.99
CA ARG A 151 -4.52 -26.62 12.02
C ARG A 151 -3.18 -27.33 12.24
N GLY A 152 -2.42 -26.90 13.24
CA GLY A 152 -1.23 -27.63 13.70
C GLY A 152 0.11 -27.08 13.16
N HIS A 153 1.19 -27.64 13.72
CA HIS A 153 2.55 -27.10 13.52
C HIS A 153 3.12 -27.34 12.12
N LEU A 154 2.70 -28.42 11.45
CA LEU A 154 3.26 -28.80 10.15
C LEU A 154 2.81 -27.82 9.07
N GLY A 155 1.52 -27.46 9.04
CA GLY A 155 0.99 -26.49 8.10
C GLY A 155 1.59 -25.10 8.29
N ASP A 156 1.73 -24.65 9.55
CA ASP A 156 2.28 -23.31 9.85
C ASP A 156 3.73 -23.19 9.38
N SER A 157 4.59 -24.18 9.68
CA SER A 157 6.00 -24.15 9.25
C SER A 157 6.15 -24.32 7.73
N ALA A 158 5.28 -25.08 7.07
CA ALA A 158 5.27 -25.24 5.62
C ALA A 158 4.92 -23.92 4.92
N CYS A 159 3.90 -23.20 5.41
CA CYS A 159 3.55 -21.87 4.91
C CYS A 159 4.69 -20.88 5.12
N ALA A 160 5.18 -20.73 6.37
CA ALA A 160 6.21 -19.77 6.71
C ALA A 160 7.48 -19.96 5.87
N ARG A 161 7.95 -21.22 5.69
CA ARG A 161 9.10 -21.58 4.86
C ARG A 161 9.02 -21.03 3.43
N GLN A 162 7.85 -21.11 2.82
CA GLN A 162 7.67 -20.67 1.44
C GLN A 162 7.47 -19.18 1.33
N ILE A 163 6.81 -18.55 2.32
CA ILE A 163 6.56 -17.12 2.34
C ILE A 163 7.85 -16.35 2.58
N LEU A 164 8.73 -16.81 3.47
CA LEU A 164 10.03 -16.18 3.74
C LEU A 164 10.98 -16.12 2.52
N ARG A 165 10.65 -16.83 1.44
CA ARG A 165 11.42 -16.86 0.18
C ARG A 165 10.81 -15.99 -0.92
N ARG A 166 9.79 -15.19 -0.60
CA ARG A 166 9.08 -14.33 -1.55
C ARG A 166 8.84 -12.95 -0.96
N PRO A 167 8.50 -11.93 -1.77
CA PRO A 167 8.14 -10.62 -1.24
C PRO A 167 6.84 -10.69 -0.43
N TYR A 168 6.75 -9.87 0.61
CA TYR A 168 5.55 -9.62 1.39
C TYR A 168 5.65 -8.30 2.17
N THR A 169 4.50 -7.74 2.53
CA THR A 169 4.41 -6.60 3.44
C THR A 169 4.25 -7.04 4.89
N TYR A 170 3.52 -8.15 5.12
CA TYR A 170 3.23 -8.65 6.46
C TYR A 170 3.18 -10.18 6.46
N LEU A 171 3.72 -10.78 7.51
CA LEU A 171 3.62 -12.21 7.77
C LEU A 171 3.30 -12.44 9.25
N GLY A 172 2.07 -12.87 9.53
CA GLY A 172 1.63 -13.22 10.88
C GLY A 172 1.34 -14.71 11.02
N MET A 173 1.72 -15.29 12.16
CA MET A 173 1.51 -16.70 12.45
C MET A 173 0.88 -16.91 13.83
N ILE A 174 -0.24 -17.65 13.89
CA ILE A 174 -0.89 -18.00 15.14
C ILE A 174 -0.06 -19.04 15.92
N GLY A 175 -0.05 -18.92 17.23
CA GLY A 175 0.57 -19.95 18.08
C GLY A 175 0.80 -19.49 19.49
N SER A 176 0.84 -20.46 20.44
CA SER A 176 1.36 -20.19 21.77
C SER A 176 2.87 -19.89 21.71
N LYS A 177 3.41 -19.24 22.75
CA LYS A 177 4.85 -18.94 22.84
C LYS A 177 5.73 -20.18 22.60
N ASN A 178 5.34 -21.33 23.13
CA ASN A 178 6.06 -22.59 22.92
C ASN A 178 6.00 -23.07 21.46
N LYS A 179 4.83 -22.96 20.81
CA LYS A 179 4.66 -23.34 19.42
C LYS A 179 5.50 -22.45 18.49
N VAL A 180 5.50 -21.15 18.74
CA VAL A 180 6.32 -20.18 18.01
C VAL A 180 7.80 -20.51 18.15
N LYS A 181 8.28 -20.80 19.38
CA LYS A 181 9.67 -21.18 19.63
C LYS A 181 10.07 -22.41 18.82
N LEU A 182 9.30 -23.49 18.87
CA LEU A 182 9.58 -24.71 18.12
C LEU A 182 9.60 -24.49 16.60
N THR A 183 8.69 -23.66 16.09
CA THR A 183 8.67 -23.32 14.66
C THR A 183 9.91 -22.53 14.27
N ARG A 184 10.35 -21.56 15.09
CA ARG A 184 11.59 -20.80 14.88
C ARG A 184 12.84 -21.69 14.87
N GLU A 185 12.98 -22.58 15.87
CA GLU A 185 14.10 -23.52 15.95
C GLU A 185 14.19 -24.41 14.69
N LYS A 186 13.04 -24.88 14.21
CA LYS A 186 12.96 -25.67 12.98
C LYS A 186 13.42 -24.87 11.76
N LEU A 187 12.91 -23.65 11.58
CA LEU A 187 13.27 -22.81 10.43
C LEU A 187 14.74 -22.36 10.48
N LEU A 188 15.30 -22.07 11.67
CA LEU A 188 16.74 -21.85 11.85
C LEU A 188 17.55 -23.06 11.38
N GLY A 189 17.16 -24.26 11.76
CA GLY A 189 17.79 -25.51 11.30
C GLY A 189 17.67 -25.75 9.79
N GLU A 190 16.72 -25.11 9.13
CA GLU A 190 16.54 -25.12 7.66
C GLU A 190 17.32 -23.99 6.94
N GLY A 191 18.08 -23.16 7.68
CA GLY A 191 18.98 -22.14 7.14
C GLY A 191 18.38 -20.74 6.96
N PHE A 192 17.19 -20.46 7.53
CA PHE A 192 16.66 -19.08 7.58
C PHE A 192 17.42 -18.26 8.63
N SER A 193 17.63 -16.97 8.34
CA SER A 193 18.33 -16.07 9.27
C SER A 193 17.42 -15.63 10.42
N GLU A 194 18.04 -15.21 11.52
CA GLU A 194 17.33 -14.59 12.65
C GLU A 194 16.54 -13.36 12.22
N GLU A 195 17.07 -12.55 11.30
CA GLU A 195 16.40 -11.38 10.76
C GLU A 195 15.10 -11.76 10.04
N GLN A 196 15.16 -12.78 9.16
CA GLN A 196 13.96 -13.30 8.49
C GLN A 196 12.93 -13.83 9.50
N LEU A 197 13.36 -14.50 10.55
CA LEU A 197 12.44 -15.01 11.56
C LEU A 197 11.89 -13.92 12.47
N ASN A 198 12.60 -12.83 12.67
CA ASN A 198 12.14 -11.66 13.43
C ASN A 198 11.10 -10.84 12.65
N SER A 199 11.02 -10.98 11.33
CA SER A 199 9.97 -10.36 10.51
C SER A 199 8.61 -11.08 10.62
N ILE A 200 8.55 -12.26 11.26
CA ILE A 200 7.29 -12.97 11.51
C ILE A 200 6.63 -12.43 12.77
N HIS A 201 5.43 -11.89 12.64
CA HIS A 201 4.58 -11.51 13.77
C HIS A 201 4.00 -12.76 14.41
N ALA A 202 4.64 -13.23 15.48
CA ALA A 202 4.24 -14.49 16.16
C ALA A 202 4.49 -14.39 17.68
N PRO A 203 3.46 -14.57 18.50
CA PRO A 203 2.05 -14.79 18.14
C PRO A 203 1.43 -13.64 17.36
N ILE A 204 0.63 -13.96 16.34
CA ILE A 204 -0.08 -12.97 15.50
C ILE A 204 -1.08 -12.13 16.31
N GLY A 205 -1.19 -10.86 16.01
CA GLY A 205 -2.17 -9.93 16.57
C GLY A 205 -1.65 -9.11 17.75
N LEU A 206 -2.22 -7.93 17.93
CA LEU A 206 -1.92 -7.06 19.06
C LEU A 206 -2.43 -7.68 20.38
N PRO A 207 -1.73 -7.48 21.52
CA PRO A 207 -2.10 -8.08 22.81
C PRO A 207 -3.28 -7.37 23.48
N ILE A 208 -4.49 -7.53 22.92
CA ILE A 208 -5.74 -6.93 23.41
C ILE A 208 -6.52 -7.84 24.37
N GLY A 209 -6.00 -9.03 24.70
CA GLY A 209 -6.60 -9.96 25.67
C GLY A 209 -7.78 -10.79 25.12
N GLY A 210 -7.98 -10.86 23.82
CA GLY A 210 -9.05 -11.64 23.20
C GLY A 210 -8.81 -13.15 23.24
N HIS A 211 -9.86 -13.94 23.49
CA HIS A 211 -9.82 -15.40 23.53
C HIS A 211 -10.77 -16.05 22.51
N MET A 212 -11.89 -15.38 22.19
CA MET A 212 -12.85 -15.89 21.22
C MET A 212 -12.36 -15.68 19.79
N PRO A 213 -12.73 -16.54 18.81
CA PRO A 213 -12.28 -16.39 17.42
C PRO A 213 -12.49 -15.01 16.82
N ALA A 214 -13.61 -14.35 17.13
CA ALA A 214 -13.88 -12.99 16.66
C ALA A 214 -12.96 -11.94 17.31
N GLU A 215 -12.64 -12.07 18.59
CA GLU A 215 -11.74 -11.19 19.32
C GLU A 215 -10.29 -11.34 18.81
N ILE A 216 -9.87 -12.59 18.57
CA ILE A 216 -8.57 -12.89 17.95
C ILE A 216 -8.50 -12.26 16.55
N ALA A 217 -9.58 -12.31 15.77
CA ALA A 217 -9.63 -11.69 14.45
C ALA A 217 -9.52 -10.15 14.52
N VAL A 218 -10.12 -9.51 15.51
CA VAL A 218 -9.96 -8.06 15.77
C VAL A 218 -8.51 -7.74 16.11
N SER A 219 -7.86 -8.55 16.96
CA SER A 219 -6.44 -8.41 17.31
C SER A 219 -5.54 -8.50 16.06
N ILE A 220 -5.76 -9.50 15.21
CA ILE A 220 -5.03 -9.71 13.94
C ILE A 220 -5.28 -8.53 13.00
N ALA A 221 -6.53 -8.13 12.83
CA ALA A 221 -6.89 -7.02 11.96
C ALA A 221 -6.27 -5.68 12.42
N ALA A 222 -6.22 -5.43 13.73
CA ALA A 222 -5.59 -4.25 14.29
C ALA A 222 -4.09 -4.21 14.00
N GLU A 223 -3.38 -5.35 14.13
CA GLU A 223 -1.97 -5.45 13.78
C GLU A 223 -1.74 -5.25 12.27
N ILE A 224 -2.59 -5.85 11.42
CA ILE A 224 -2.55 -5.65 9.96
C ILE A 224 -2.75 -4.16 9.61
N VAL A 225 -3.69 -3.47 10.27
CA VAL A 225 -3.91 -2.02 10.06
C VAL A 225 -2.70 -1.21 10.51
N GLN A 226 -2.08 -1.56 11.64
CA GLN A 226 -0.86 -0.92 12.13
C GLN A 226 0.27 -1.04 11.12
N GLU A 227 0.53 -2.25 10.61
CA GLU A 227 1.59 -2.49 9.63
C GLU A 227 1.28 -1.89 8.25
N LYS A 228 0.00 -1.92 7.83
CA LYS A 228 -0.46 -1.28 6.59
C LYS A 228 -0.20 0.23 6.58
N ASN A 229 -0.35 0.87 7.73
CA ASN A 229 -0.22 2.32 7.89
C ASN A 229 1.14 2.75 8.47
N ARG A 230 2.09 1.82 8.57
CA ARG A 230 3.44 2.09 9.11
C ARG A 230 4.22 3.08 8.27
N TYR A 231 4.00 3.04 6.96
CA TYR A 231 4.60 3.94 5.99
C TYR A 231 3.50 4.59 5.15
N ASP A 232 3.68 5.87 4.85
CA ASP A 232 2.79 6.56 3.92
C ASP A 232 2.97 5.97 2.52
N VAL A 233 1.87 5.49 1.93
CA VAL A 233 1.81 4.96 0.57
C VAL A 233 0.58 5.54 -0.16
N SER A 234 0.67 5.65 -1.48
CA SER A 234 -0.41 6.15 -2.33
C SER A 234 -1.31 5.00 -2.76
N TYR A 235 -2.49 4.89 -2.15
CA TYR A 235 -3.52 3.98 -2.65
C TYR A 235 -4.19 4.55 -3.89
N ILE A 236 -4.31 3.74 -4.95
CA ILE A 236 -4.97 4.15 -6.18
C ILE A 236 -6.49 4.15 -5.98
N ASP A 237 -7.08 5.32 -6.19
CA ASP A 237 -8.53 5.46 -6.29
C ASP A 237 -9.00 4.96 -7.67
N GLY A 238 -9.96 4.02 -7.68
CA GLY A 238 -10.45 3.41 -8.91
C GLY A 238 -11.14 4.40 -9.87
N ALA A 239 -11.74 5.47 -9.35
CA ALA A 239 -12.34 6.51 -10.19
C ALA A 239 -11.25 7.33 -10.89
N VAL A 240 -10.14 7.66 -10.16
CA VAL A 240 -8.97 8.35 -10.74
C VAL A 240 -8.32 7.48 -11.81
N GLU A 241 -8.06 6.19 -11.53
CA GLU A 241 -7.47 5.27 -12.50
C GLU A 241 -8.31 5.17 -13.77
N ASN A 242 -9.61 4.94 -13.63
CA ASN A 242 -10.52 4.81 -14.75
C ASN A 242 -10.59 6.10 -15.60
N ALA A 243 -10.59 7.26 -14.96
CA ALA A 243 -10.59 8.54 -15.64
C ALA A 243 -9.29 8.77 -16.42
N VAL A 244 -8.12 8.54 -15.81
CA VAL A 244 -6.81 8.68 -16.48
C VAL A 244 -6.63 7.69 -17.63
N ARG A 245 -7.17 6.46 -17.50
CA ARG A 245 -7.12 5.48 -18.60
C ARG A 245 -7.99 5.87 -19.80
N LYS A 246 -9.16 6.49 -19.55
CA LYS A 246 -10.14 6.87 -20.57
C LYS A 246 -9.87 8.25 -21.19
N LYS A 247 -9.35 9.18 -20.38
CA LYS A 247 -9.10 10.58 -20.73
C LYS A 247 -7.60 10.80 -20.86
N GLU A 248 -7.12 11.15 -22.05
CA GLU A 248 -5.68 11.22 -22.33
C GLU A 248 -5.01 12.45 -21.73
N ASN A 249 -5.78 13.54 -21.56
CA ASN A 249 -5.28 14.83 -21.07
C ASN A 249 -6.06 15.29 -19.85
N GLY A 250 -5.36 15.88 -18.91
CA GLY A 250 -5.93 16.43 -17.68
C GLY A 250 -4.86 16.87 -16.71
N ILE A 251 -5.29 17.18 -15.51
CA ILE A 251 -4.40 17.66 -14.44
C ILE A 251 -4.54 16.71 -13.25
N MET A 252 -3.42 16.12 -12.86
CA MET A 252 -3.32 15.36 -11.61
C MET A 252 -2.88 16.28 -10.49
N ILE A 253 -3.64 16.32 -9.41
CA ILE A 253 -3.33 17.07 -8.18
C ILE A 253 -3.01 16.06 -7.10
N THR A 254 -1.83 16.16 -6.49
CA THR A 254 -1.35 15.19 -5.48
C THR A 254 -0.92 15.93 -4.21
N ILE A 255 -1.36 15.49 -3.03
CA ILE A 255 -0.79 15.96 -1.76
C ILE A 255 0.62 15.37 -1.62
N ILE A 256 1.63 16.25 -1.55
CA ILE A 256 3.03 15.83 -1.38
C ILE A 256 3.56 16.03 0.04
N SER A 257 2.93 16.91 0.80
CA SER A 257 3.30 17.21 2.19
C SER A 257 2.08 17.69 2.97
N LYS A 258 2.06 17.42 4.27
CA LYS A 258 1.04 17.90 5.20
C LYS A 258 1.64 18.22 6.55
N SER A 259 1.09 19.22 7.23
CA SER A 259 1.37 19.53 8.62
C SER A 259 0.06 19.75 9.39
N GLY A 260 0.05 19.36 10.67
CA GLY A 260 -1.17 19.41 11.49
C GLY A 260 -2.24 18.39 11.07
N SER A 261 -3.50 18.67 11.43
CA SER A 261 -4.64 17.78 11.13
C SER A 261 -5.10 17.98 9.69
N SER A 262 -5.01 16.92 8.88
CA SER A 262 -5.50 16.90 7.49
C SER A 262 -6.39 15.67 7.28
N PRO A 263 -7.53 15.80 6.58
CA PRO A 263 -8.46 14.69 6.34
C PRO A 263 -7.91 13.61 5.40
N ARG A 264 -6.85 13.94 4.63
CA ARG A 264 -6.18 13.01 3.71
C ARG A 264 -4.67 13.02 3.93
N GLY A 265 -4.01 11.88 3.63
CA GLY A 265 -2.58 11.69 3.71
C GLY A 265 -1.81 12.11 2.46
N THR A 266 -0.49 12.18 2.59
CA THR A 266 0.45 12.32 1.47
C THR A 266 0.17 11.21 0.44
N GLY A 267 0.25 11.56 -0.86
CA GLY A 267 -0.08 10.67 -1.96
C GLY A 267 -1.57 10.64 -2.37
N SER A 268 -2.46 11.29 -1.62
CA SER A 268 -3.86 11.44 -2.02
C SER A 268 -3.99 12.26 -3.30
N LYS A 269 -4.86 11.81 -4.22
CA LYS A 269 -4.95 12.34 -5.57
C LYS A 269 -6.36 12.75 -5.97
N MET A 270 -6.39 13.77 -6.82
CA MET A 270 -7.57 14.17 -7.58
C MET A 270 -7.14 14.42 -9.03
N PHE A 271 -7.87 13.87 -9.97
CA PHE A 271 -7.66 14.09 -11.41
C PHE A 271 -8.78 14.97 -11.96
N ILE A 272 -8.41 15.95 -12.77
CA ILE A 272 -9.35 16.83 -13.47
C ILE A 272 -9.18 16.58 -14.97
N ASP A 273 -10.25 16.18 -15.65
CA ASP A 273 -10.21 16.01 -17.09
C ASP A 273 -10.32 17.35 -17.85
N LYS A 274 -10.11 17.33 -19.16
CA LYS A 274 -10.22 18.52 -20.03
C LYS A 274 -11.61 19.17 -20.03
N ASP A 275 -12.64 18.44 -19.62
CA ASP A 275 -14.02 18.91 -19.56
C ASP A 275 -14.33 19.54 -18.18
N GLY A 276 -13.36 19.56 -17.25
CA GLY A 276 -13.48 20.10 -15.91
C GLY A 276 -14.09 19.14 -14.88
N ASN A 277 -14.32 17.88 -15.23
CA ASN A 277 -14.83 16.91 -14.26
C ASN A 277 -13.70 16.43 -13.36
N SER A 278 -13.96 16.35 -12.04
CA SER A 278 -13.00 15.89 -11.05
C SER A 278 -13.30 14.45 -10.60
N TYR A 279 -12.22 13.68 -10.35
CA TYR A 279 -12.24 12.29 -9.92
C TYR A 279 -11.27 12.12 -8.76
N GLY A 280 -11.66 11.39 -7.72
CA GLY A 280 -10.90 11.26 -6.48
C GLY A 280 -11.04 12.48 -5.57
N SER A 281 -10.17 12.60 -4.55
CA SER A 281 -10.22 13.71 -3.58
C SER A 281 -8.88 13.92 -2.90
N ILE A 282 -8.54 15.17 -2.65
CA ILE A 282 -7.41 15.61 -1.82
C ILE A 282 -7.84 16.08 -0.41
N GLY A 283 -9.05 15.70 0.02
CA GLY A 283 -9.53 15.95 1.38
C GLY A 283 -10.80 16.77 1.50
N GLY A 284 -11.35 17.24 0.37
CA GLY A 284 -12.60 18.01 0.34
C GLY A 284 -12.47 19.44 0.87
N GLY A 285 -13.60 20.11 0.99
CA GLY A 285 -13.70 21.46 1.58
C GLY A 285 -12.96 22.54 0.81
N ASN A 286 -12.44 23.53 1.54
CA ASN A 286 -11.84 24.74 0.96
C ASN A 286 -10.55 24.44 0.17
N VAL A 287 -9.72 23.49 0.62
CA VAL A 287 -8.48 23.13 -0.08
C VAL A 287 -8.78 22.58 -1.47
N GLU A 288 -9.70 21.65 -1.56
CA GLU A 288 -10.09 21.06 -2.84
C GLU A 288 -10.73 22.08 -3.76
N PHE A 289 -11.61 22.93 -3.24
CA PHE A 289 -12.21 24.03 -4.00
C PHE A 289 -11.15 25.00 -4.56
N GLN A 290 -10.17 25.43 -3.73
CA GLN A 290 -9.10 26.32 -4.18
C GLN A 290 -8.17 25.66 -5.19
N ALA A 291 -7.84 24.37 -4.96
CA ALA A 291 -7.00 23.61 -5.88
C ALA A 291 -7.67 23.40 -7.25
N LEU A 292 -8.97 23.10 -7.27
CA LEU A 292 -9.78 23.00 -8.49
C LEU A 292 -9.83 24.33 -9.25
N LYS A 293 -10.08 25.44 -8.54
CA LYS A 293 -10.14 26.77 -9.14
C LYS A 293 -8.81 27.18 -9.79
N TYR A 294 -7.69 26.79 -9.18
CA TYR A 294 -6.36 27.13 -9.69
C TYR A 294 -5.88 26.20 -10.80
N ALA A 295 -6.36 24.97 -10.86
CA ALA A 295 -5.85 23.95 -11.77
C ALA A 295 -5.72 24.39 -13.26
N PRO A 296 -6.65 25.18 -13.85
CA PRO A 296 -6.50 25.64 -15.24
C PRO A 296 -5.28 26.53 -15.49
N GLU A 297 -4.74 27.17 -14.47
CA GLU A 297 -3.59 28.08 -14.53
C GLU A 297 -2.27 27.39 -14.16
N ALA A 298 -2.36 26.16 -13.62
CA ALA A 298 -1.21 25.44 -13.07
C ALA A 298 -0.22 25.01 -14.15
N GLN A 299 1.07 25.08 -13.82
CA GLN A 299 2.14 24.56 -14.66
C GLN A 299 2.54 23.14 -14.22
N HIS A 300 3.08 22.37 -15.15
CA HIS A 300 3.60 21.02 -14.83
C HIS A 300 4.73 21.09 -13.79
N GLY A 301 4.61 20.27 -12.72
CA GLY A 301 5.57 20.28 -11.61
C GLY A 301 5.39 21.43 -10.62
N GLU A 302 4.34 22.25 -10.75
CA GLU A 302 4.08 23.34 -9.82
C GLU A 302 3.60 22.83 -8.46
N ILE A 303 4.12 23.45 -7.38
CA ILE A 303 3.74 23.15 -6.00
C ILE A 303 3.07 24.36 -5.39
N ARG A 304 1.92 24.16 -4.75
CA ARG A 304 1.22 25.20 -3.98
C ARG A 304 0.88 24.76 -2.57
N LYS A 305 0.95 25.73 -1.66
CA LYS A 305 0.55 25.57 -0.25
C LYS A 305 -0.88 26.03 -0.05
N TYR A 306 -1.65 25.24 0.69
CA TYR A 306 -3.01 25.56 1.09
C TYR A 306 -3.19 25.39 2.60
N ASN A 307 -3.74 26.43 3.24
CA ASN A 307 -4.08 26.39 4.66
C ASN A 307 -5.47 25.81 4.88
N LEU A 308 -5.58 24.86 5.80
CA LEU A 308 -6.85 24.25 6.22
C LEU A 308 -7.60 25.10 7.25
N SER A 309 -6.96 26.17 7.78
CA SER A 309 -7.61 27.13 8.69
C SER A 309 -8.53 28.06 7.92
N ASN A 310 -9.78 28.20 8.39
CA ASN A 310 -10.77 29.14 7.85
C ASN A 310 -10.28 30.59 8.00
N GLN A 311 -9.65 31.16 6.99
CA GLN A 311 -9.59 32.63 6.80
C GLN A 311 -10.62 33.00 5.74
N GLY A 312 -11.87 33.18 6.13
CA GLY A 312 -12.93 33.66 5.23
C GLY A 312 -14.33 33.29 5.75
N GLY A 313 -14.84 34.07 6.69
CA GLY A 313 -16.24 34.39 6.97
C GLY A 313 -17.33 33.39 6.63
N ALA A 314 -17.44 32.31 7.37
CA ALA A 314 -18.67 31.65 7.79
C ALA A 314 -18.28 30.60 8.86
N ASN A 315 -18.80 30.73 10.05
CA ASN A 315 -18.62 29.81 11.21
C ASN A 315 -19.16 28.40 10.89
N LEU A 316 -18.43 27.58 10.16
CA LEU A 316 -18.64 26.14 10.04
C LEU A 316 -17.49 25.45 10.78
N GLY A 317 -17.53 25.46 12.12
CA GLY A 317 -16.89 24.62 13.12
C GLY A 317 -15.75 23.63 12.77
N MET A 318 -14.97 23.84 11.72
CA MET A 318 -13.81 23.01 11.42
C MET A 318 -12.57 23.58 12.12
N ILE A 319 -12.18 22.96 13.22
CA ILE A 319 -10.98 23.26 14.03
C ILE A 319 -9.75 22.53 13.45
N CYS A 320 -9.66 22.32 12.16
CA CYS A 320 -8.50 21.69 11.54
C CYS A 320 -7.49 22.77 11.11
N GLY A 321 -6.55 23.12 11.99
CA GLY A 321 -5.45 24.05 11.71
C GLY A 321 -4.24 23.32 11.09
N GLY A 322 -4.37 22.80 9.86
CA GLY A 322 -3.29 22.16 9.13
C GLY A 322 -2.91 22.91 7.84
N GLU A 323 -1.79 22.53 7.25
CA GLU A 323 -1.32 23.01 5.96
C GLU A 323 -1.04 21.81 5.06
N VAL A 324 -1.32 21.93 3.76
CA VAL A 324 -0.99 20.92 2.75
C VAL A 324 -0.26 21.57 1.59
N GLU A 325 0.73 20.85 1.05
CA GLU A 325 1.36 21.17 -0.22
C GLU A 325 0.85 20.21 -1.28
N VAL A 326 0.42 20.76 -2.39
CA VAL A 326 -0.07 19.97 -3.52
C VAL A 326 0.79 20.22 -4.76
N LEU A 327 1.03 19.14 -5.49
CA LEU A 327 1.76 19.10 -6.74
C LEU A 327 0.75 19.01 -7.90
N TYR A 328 0.97 19.79 -8.96
CA TYR A 328 0.20 19.76 -10.20
C TYR A 328 1.01 19.10 -11.31
N GLU A 329 0.45 18.04 -11.91
CA GLU A 329 1.04 17.34 -13.04
C GLU A 329 0.10 17.43 -14.26
N LEU A 330 0.56 17.99 -15.36
CA LEU A 330 -0.16 17.98 -16.63
C LEU A 330 0.05 16.61 -17.32
N LEU A 331 -1.04 15.91 -17.65
CA LEU A 331 -1.03 14.59 -18.28
C LEU A 331 -1.39 14.67 -19.76
#